data_f6bc634ad390fff521705f9cb7a882a0
#
_entry.id   f6bc634ad390fff521705f9cb7a882a0
#
_cell.length_a   1.000
_cell.length_b   1.000
_cell.length_c   1.000
_cell.angle_alpha   90.00
_cell.angle_beta   90.00
_cell.angle_gamma   90.00
#
_symmetry.space_group_name_H-M   'P 1'
#
loop_
_entity.id
_entity.type
_entity.pdbx_description
1 polymer ?
#
loop_
_entity_poly.entity_id
_entity_poly.type
_entity_poly.pdbx_seq_one_letter_code
_entity_poly.pdbx_strand_id
1 'polypeptide(L)'
;MIWILGILLIIISIQFVRYRRQIKDICRQMSFLEEEQSNKLVTIQYATKEFEDLAGHINVLNEKCRKQVWEYRQKDERLKEAITNLSHDIRTPLTSLGGYFDLLCDCEEEQDEERYQQIIRERIRTLETMLEELFTYTKLQNDAYVLELQKENITKIVCDNILSFYQEIKKRKIEPDIRVEEDNVWIWGNQTAAARIIQNIIRNALLHGSGGLEIRAGRENRIYSFECSNTVENPEEIDVEQVFTRFYKSDSARQAASTGLGLAITKELAERMGGTICARLEGNCFCIRVEFEIME
;
A
#
# COMPACT_ATOMS: atom_id res chain seq x y z
N MET A 1 44.92 -3.26 63.74
CA MET A 1 43.65 -2.55 63.37
C MET A 1 43.88 -1.45 62.35
N ILE A 2 44.76 -0.47 62.52
CA ILE A 2 45.03 0.64 61.59
C ILE A 2 45.44 0.16 60.19
N TRP A 3 46.31 -0.81 60.07
CA TRP A 3 46.78 -1.38 58.80
C TRP A 3 45.63 -2.05 57.98
N ILE A 4 44.69 -2.74 58.62
CA ILE A 4 43.53 -3.37 58.00
C ILE A 4 42.60 -2.28 57.44
N LEU A 5 42.37 -1.20 58.18
CA LEU A 5 41.58 -0.08 57.75
C LEU A 5 42.20 0.63 56.53
N GLY A 6 43.55 0.80 56.52
CA GLY A 6 44.28 1.37 55.37
C GLY A 6 44.14 0.53 54.11
N ILE A 7 44.28 -0.81 54.22
CA ILE A 7 44.10 -1.74 53.10
C ILE A 7 42.66 -1.68 52.55
N LEU A 8 41.66 -1.66 53.43
CA LEU A 8 40.27 -1.56 53.03
C LEU A 8 39.95 -0.29 52.27
N LEU A 9 40.50 0.84 52.74
CA LEU A 9 40.34 2.15 52.09
C LEU A 9 41.00 2.21 50.72
N ILE A 10 42.15 1.57 50.53
CA ILE A 10 42.80 1.42 49.23
C ILE A 10 41.95 0.56 48.28
N ILE A 11 41.41 -0.55 48.74
CA ILE A 11 40.53 -1.43 47.93
C ILE A 11 39.29 -0.67 47.45
N ILE A 12 38.62 0.05 48.37
CA ILE A 12 37.43 0.87 48.05
C ILE A 12 37.81 1.98 47.04
N SER A 13 38.95 2.65 47.21
CA SER A 13 39.40 3.68 46.28
C SER A 13 39.69 3.13 44.89
N ILE A 14 40.31 1.96 44.78
CA ILE A 14 40.54 1.28 43.50
C ILE A 14 39.20 0.91 42.84
N GLN A 15 38.27 0.33 43.58
CA GLN A 15 36.94 0.00 43.04
C GLN A 15 36.18 1.26 42.56
N PHE A 16 36.23 2.33 43.33
CA PHE A 16 35.63 3.61 42.96
C PHE A 16 36.17 4.19 41.64
N VAL A 17 37.52 4.16 41.48
CA VAL A 17 38.17 4.61 40.24
C VAL A 17 37.78 3.75 39.05
N ARG A 18 37.69 2.42 39.23
CA ARG A 18 37.27 1.46 38.18
C ARG A 18 35.82 1.74 37.78
N TYR A 19 34.92 1.96 38.74
CA TYR A 19 33.54 2.28 38.52
C TYR A 19 33.35 3.58 37.73
N ARG A 20 34.06 4.64 38.12
CA ARG A 20 34.05 5.93 37.38
C ARG A 20 34.58 5.81 35.95
N ARG A 21 35.64 5.02 35.76
CA ARG A 21 36.16 4.76 34.40
C ARG A 21 35.14 4.04 33.52
N GLN A 22 34.46 3.04 34.05
CA GLN A 22 33.45 2.29 33.32
C GLN A 22 32.27 3.18 32.88
N ILE A 23 31.75 4.02 33.78
CA ILE A 23 30.69 4.99 33.42
C ILE A 23 31.16 5.92 32.29
N LYS A 24 32.38 6.48 32.43
CA LYS A 24 32.93 7.37 31.41
C LYS A 24 33.10 6.68 30.05
N ASP A 25 33.47 5.43 30.04
CA ASP A 25 33.62 4.63 28.83
C ASP A 25 32.25 4.37 28.17
N ILE A 26 31.24 3.99 28.95
CA ILE A 26 29.86 3.85 28.44
C ILE A 26 29.35 5.17 27.84
N CYS A 27 29.53 6.30 28.54
CA CYS A 27 29.16 7.61 28.02
C CYS A 27 29.84 7.93 26.69
N ARG A 28 31.14 7.62 26.57
CA ARG A 28 31.89 7.81 25.33
C ARG A 28 31.43 6.95 24.20
N GLN A 29 31.07 5.67 24.47
CA GLN A 29 30.52 4.77 23.50
C GLN A 29 29.13 5.27 23.03
N MET A 30 28.29 5.76 23.95
CA MET A 30 26.99 6.36 23.60
C MET A 30 27.13 7.60 22.70
N SER A 31 28.02 8.56 23.03
CA SER A 31 28.27 9.71 22.17
C SER A 31 28.75 9.30 20.76
N PHE A 32 29.60 8.29 20.68
CA PHE A 32 30.05 7.75 19.40
C PHE A 32 28.91 7.12 18.58
N LEU A 33 27.98 6.40 19.24
CA LEU A 33 26.80 5.83 18.58
C LEU A 33 25.84 6.91 18.07
N GLU A 34 25.75 8.04 18.77
CA GLU A 34 24.93 9.18 18.37
C GLU A 34 25.50 9.90 17.14
N GLU A 35 26.84 10.15 17.11
CA GLU A 35 27.49 10.86 16.01
C GLU A 35 27.62 10.06 14.72
N GLU A 36 28.01 8.78 14.79
CA GLU A 36 28.37 7.98 13.60
C GLU A 36 27.30 7.00 13.14
N GLN A 37 26.14 6.91 13.81
CA GLN A 37 25.12 5.88 13.52
C GLN A 37 25.71 4.46 13.39
N SER A 38 26.73 4.17 14.20
CA SER A 38 27.53 2.96 14.12
C SER A 38 26.75 1.71 14.59
N ASN A 39 27.07 0.55 14.01
CA ASN A 39 26.50 -0.74 14.40
C ASN A 39 27.17 -1.33 15.66
N LYS A 40 28.07 -0.59 16.30
CA LYS A 40 28.77 -1.11 17.48
C LYS A 40 27.82 -1.23 18.66
N LEU A 41 27.98 -2.31 19.40
CA LEU A 41 27.29 -2.52 20.66
C LEU A 41 28.08 -1.85 21.79
N VAL A 42 27.36 -1.33 22.77
CA VAL A 42 27.97 -0.87 24.02
C VAL A 42 28.53 -2.09 24.74
N THR A 43 29.84 -2.06 24.99
CA THR A 43 30.58 -3.12 25.67
C THR A 43 31.09 -2.65 27.01
N ILE A 44 31.23 -3.58 27.95
CA ILE A 44 31.73 -3.29 29.29
C ILE A 44 33.07 -3.98 29.50
N GLN A 45 33.98 -3.31 30.18
CA GLN A 45 35.32 -3.85 30.54
C GLN A 45 35.30 -4.58 31.88
N TYR A 46 34.45 -4.12 32.80
CA TYR A 46 34.31 -4.72 34.13
C TYR A 46 32.90 -5.28 34.28
N ALA A 47 32.80 -6.59 34.25
CA ALA A 47 31.52 -7.31 34.31
C ALA A 47 31.01 -7.32 35.76
N THR A 48 30.15 -6.33 36.08
CA THR A 48 29.23 -6.44 37.21
C THR A 48 27.83 -6.58 36.64
N LYS A 49 26.96 -7.30 37.35
CA LYS A 49 25.61 -7.60 36.87
C LYS A 49 24.85 -6.32 36.49
N GLU A 50 25.02 -5.26 37.26
CA GLU A 50 24.35 -3.98 37.01
C GLU A 50 24.81 -3.29 35.71
N PHE A 51 26.10 -3.38 35.35
CA PHE A 51 26.62 -2.86 34.11
C PHE A 51 26.27 -3.72 32.91
N GLU A 52 26.20 -5.05 33.07
CA GLU A 52 25.73 -5.98 32.05
C GLU A 52 24.27 -5.70 31.71
N ASP A 53 23.42 -5.59 32.72
CA ASP A 53 22.00 -5.26 32.55
C ASP A 53 21.84 -3.88 31.87
N LEU A 54 22.59 -2.86 32.30
CA LEU A 54 22.55 -1.52 31.71
C LEU A 54 22.98 -1.54 30.25
N ALA A 55 24.11 -2.17 29.93
CA ALA A 55 24.60 -2.28 28.56
C ALA A 55 23.60 -3.06 27.67
N GLY A 56 23.02 -4.13 28.22
CA GLY A 56 21.97 -4.91 27.55
C GLY A 56 20.75 -4.05 27.20
N HIS A 57 20.23 -3.29 28.14
CA HIS A 57 19.08 -2.38 27.90
C HIS A 57 19.40 -1.29 26.89
N ILE A 58 20.60 -0.70 26.95
CA ILE A 58 21.04 0.31 25.99
C ILE A 58 21.12 -0.28 24.57
N ASN A 59 21.69 -1.48 24.44
CA ASN A 59 21.80 -2.16 23.14
C ASN A 59 20.45 -2.49 22.54
N VAL A 60 19.50 -2.99 23.34
CA VAL A 60 18.11 -3.26 22.90
C VAL A 60 17.40 -1.98 22.47
N LEU A 61 17.59 -0.87 23.23
CA LEU A 61 16.99 0.42 22.86
C LEU A 61 17.58 0.96 21.56
N ASN A 62 18.89 0.89 21.40
CA ASN A 62 19.58 1.31 20.18
C ASN A 62 19.13 0.51 18.96
N GLU A 63 18.97 -0.81 19.08
CA GLU A 63 18.46 -1.66 18.02
C GLU A 63 17.03 -1.27 17.61
N LYS A 64 16.14 -1.02 18.59
CA LYS A 64 14.77 -0.56 18.32
C LYS A 64 14.77 0.80 17.61
N CYS A 65 15.55 1.77 18.08
CA CYS A 65 15.65 3.09 17.44
C CYS A 65 16.15 2.97 16.00
N ARG A 66 17.17 2.16 15.77
CA ARG A 66 17.70 1.92 14.42
C ARG A 66 16.69 1.29 13.49
N LYS A 67 15.94 0.29 13.97
CA LYS A 67 14.87 -0.33 13.19
C LYS A 67 13.81 0.71 12.79
N GLN A 68 13.39 1.55 13.73
CA GLN A 68 12.44 2.63 13.44
C GLN A 68 12.97 3.64 12.42
N VAL A 69 14.22 4.08 12.55
CA VAL A 69 14.86 4.99 11.59
C VAL A 69 14.97 4.35 10.21
N TRP A 70 15.33 3.07 10.14
CA TRP A 70 15.40 2.34 8.88
C TRP A 70 14.02 2.22 8.21
N GLU A 71 12.99 1.84 8.97
CA GLU A 71 11.61 1.77 8.49
C GLU A 71 11.11 3.13 8.00
N TYR A 72 11.45 4.21 8.72
CA TYR A 72 11.11 5.56 8.31
C TYR A 72 11.80 5.97 7.00
N ARG A 73 13.11 5.68 6.85
CA ARG A 73 13.83 5.94 5.59
C ARG A 73 13.26 5.17 4.42
N GLN A 74 12.93 3.90 4.62
CA GLN A 74 12.28 3.08 3.60
C GLN A 74 10.92 3.66 3.17
N LYS A 75 10.14 4.17 4.13
CA LYS A 75 8.87 4.84 3.83
C LYS A 75 9.10 6.14 3.03
N ASP A 76 10.10 6.94 3.40
CA ASP A 76 10.43 8.20 2.73
C ASP A 76 10.95 7.97 1.29
N GLU A 77 11.83 7.00 1.09
CA GLU A 77 12.34 6.62 -0.24
C GLU A 77 11.20 6.14 -1.15
N ARG A 78 10.34 5.26 -0.64
CA ARG A 78 9.15 4.81 -1.38
C ARG A 78 8.21 5.96 -1.73
N LEU A 79 8.03 6.93 -0.83
CA LEU A 79 7.21 8.12 -1.11
C LEU A 79 7.83 8.99 -2.21
N LYS A 80 9.14 9.19 -2.20
CA LYS A 80 9.86 9.94 -3.25
C LYS A 80 9.74 9.26 -4.61
N GLU A 81 9.95 7.96 -4.66
CA GLU A 81 9.77 7.16 -5.87
C GLU A 81 8.34 7.25 -6.39
N ALA A 82 7.37 7.16 -5.49
CA ALA A 82 5.97 7.32 -5.76
C ALA A 82 5.62 8.67 -6.42
N ILE A 83 6.10 9.77 -5.84
CA ILE A 83 5.88 11.12 -6.36
C ILE A 83 6.53 11.26 -7.75
N THR A 84 7.69 10.68 -7.95
CA THR A 84 8.39 10.71 -9.24
C THR A 84 7.61 9.97 -10.32
N ASN A 85 7.16 8.75 -10.04
CA ASN A 85 6.37 7.94 -10.95
C ASN A 85 5.02 8.61 -11.28
N LEU A 86 4.33 9.12 -10.26
CA LEU A 86 3.08 9.85 -10.43
C LEU A 86 3.26 11.11 -11.29
N SER A 87 4.35 11.86 -11.08
CA SER A 87 4.65 13.06 -11.87
C SER A 87 4.84 12.72 -13.35
N HIS A 88 5.47 11.59 -13.65
CA HIS A 88 5.59 11.09 -15.02
C HIS A 88 4.23 10.69 -15.59
N ASP A 89 3.44 9.93 -14.82
CA ASP A 89 2.13 9.44 -15.24
C ASP A 89 1.09 10.55 -15.44
N ILE A 90 1.18 11.64 -14.69
CA ILE A 90 0.38 12.86 -14.89
C ILE A 90 0.83 13.65 -16.13
N ARG A 91 2.14 13.73 -16.39
CA ARG A 91 2.67 14.49 -17.53
C ARG A 91 2.17 13.95 -18.85
N THR A 92 2.08 12.64 -19.01
CA THR A 92 1.67 12.00 -20.27
C THR A 92 0.25 12.40 -20.71
N PRO A 93 -0.83 12.22 -19.90
CA PRO A 93 -2.16 12.67 -20.28
C PRO A 93 -2.26 14.19 -20.41
N LEU A 94 -1.51 14.96 -19.61
CA LEU A 94 -1.49 16.42 -19.69
C LEU A 94 -0.89 16.92 -21.01
N THR A 95 0.23 16.35 -21.45
CA THR A 95 0.84 16.69 -22.75
C THR A 95 -0.07 16.29 -23.90
N SER A 96 -0.70 15.11 -23.82
CA SER A 96 -1.68 14.67 -24.82
C SER A 96 -2.89 15.60 -24.88
N LEU A 97 -3.40 16.05 -23.72
CA LEU A 97 -4.51 16.99 -23.63
C LEU A 97 -4.16 18.33 -24.31
N GLY A 98 -2.97 18.89 -24.05
CA GLY A 98 -2.49 20.11 -24.71
C GLY A 98 -2.42 19.95 -26.22
N GLY A 99 -1.80 18.86 -26.71
CA GLY A 99 -1.70 18.62 -28.15
C GLY A 99 -3.05 18.46 -28.85
N TYR A 100 -4.00 17.74 -28.25
CA TYR A 100 -5.35 17.62 -28.83
C TYR A 100 -6.17 18.91 -28.72
N PHE A 101 -5.89 19.75 -27.72
CA PHE A 101 -6.49 21.05 -27.60
C PHE A 101 -6.01 22.01 -28.73
N ASP A 102 -4.70 21.99 -29.03
CA ASP A 102 -4.15 22.74 -30.15
C ASP A 102 -4.76 22.28 -31.51
N LEU A 103 -4.86 20.96 -31.72
CA LEU A 103 -5.51 20.39 -32.90
C LEU A 103 -6.99 20.74 -32.98
N LEU A 104 -7.70 20.84 -31.86
CA LEU A 104 -9.10 21.28 -31.81
C LEU A 104 -9.24 22.74 -32.20
N CYS A 105 -8.28 23.60 -31.80
CA CYS A 105 -8.31 25.03 -32.18
C CYS A 105 -8.07 25.27 -33.67
N ASP A 106 -7.30 24.38 -34.32
CA ASP A 106 -6.94 24.46 -35.75
C ASP A 106 -7.87 23.63 -36.65
N CYS A 107 -8.94 23.03 -36.08
CA CYS A 107 -9.81 22.10 -36.80
C CYS A 107 -10.85 22.84 -37.64
N GLU A 108 -10.99 22.42 -38.87
CA GLU A 108 -12.01 22.94 -39.79
C GLU A 108 -13.16 21.93 -40.03
N GLU A 109 -12.96 20.64 -39.68
CA GLU A 109 -13.93 19.59 -39.94
C GLU A 109 -14.68 19.19 -38.64
N GLU A 110 -16.02 19.22 -38.70
CA GLU A 110 -16.90 18.90 -37.55
C GLU A 110 -16.69 17.50 -36.96
N GLN A 111 -16.33 16.48 -37.81
CA GLN A 111 -16.07 15.13 -37.37
C GLN A 111 -14.76 15.03 -36.56
N ASP A 112 -13.74 15.78 -36.92
CA ASP A 112 -12.48 15.83 -36.21
C ASP A 112 -12.62 16.61 -34.89
N GLU A 113 -13.46 17.66 -34.87
CA GLU A 113 -13.81 18.42 -33.68
C GLU A 113 -14.41 17.51 -32.59
N GLU A 114 -15.46 16.76 -32.93
CA GLU A 114 -16.09 15.81 -31.99
C GLU A 114 -15.08 14.76 -31.47
N ARG A 115 -14.23 14.24 -32.35
CA ARG A 115 -13.20 13.26 -31.99
C ARG A 115 -12.18 13.85 -31.03
N TYR A 116 -11.67 15.05 -31.28
CA TYR A 116 -10.69 15.70 -30.38
C TYR A 116 -11.32 16.07 -29.04
N GLN A 117 -12.55 16.58 -29.03
CA GLN A 117 -13.29 16.83 -27.79
C GLN A 117 -13.47 15.55 -26.95
N GLN A 118 -13.76 14.41 -27.58
CA GLN A 118 -13.90 13.15 -26.87
C GLN A 118 -12.57 12.70 -26.26
N ILE A 119 -11.46 12.80 -26.98
CA ILE A 119 -10.13 12.46 -26.48
C ILE A 119 -9.76 13.37 -25.30
N ILE A 120 -9.99 14.67 -25.41
CA ILE A 120 -9.74 15.65 -24.34
C ILE A 120 -10.53 15.25 -23.08
N ARG A 121 -11.83 14.95 -23.21
CA ARG A 121 -12.67 14.49 -22.07
C ARG A 121 -12.13 13.21 -21.44
N GLU A 122 -11.65 12.26 -22.22
CA GLU A 122 -11.05 11.02 -21.72
C GLU A 122 -9.74 11.29 -20.93
N ARG A 123 -8.90 12.22 -21.40
CA ARG A 123 -7.67 12.62 -20.69
C ARG A 123 -7.98 13.35 -19.38
N ILE A 124 -8.98 14.21 -19.36
CA ILE A 124 -9.43 14.88 -18.12
C ILE A 124 -9.90 13.83 -17.10
N ARG A 125 -10.77 12.89 -17.49
CA ARG A 125 -11.23 11.81 -16.60
C ARG A 125 -10.09 10.96 -16.06
N THR A 126 -9.09 10.68 -16.89
CA THR A 126 -7.89 9.95 -16.46
C THR A 126 -7.14 10.72 -15.35
N LEU A 127 -6.95 12.04 -15.54
CA LEU A 127 -6.31 12.91 -14.54
C LEU A 127 -7.12 12.99 -13.24
N GLU A 128 -8.44 13.15 -13.34
CA GLU A 128 -9.34 13.14 -12.18
C GLU A 128 -9.20 11.85 -11.38
N THR A 129 -9.22 10.70 -12.06
CA THR A 129 -9.04 9.38 -11.41
C THR A 129 -7.69 9.29 -10.70
N MET A 130 -6.61 9.73 -11.34
CA MET A 130 -5.27 9.73 -10.73
C MET A 130 -5.19 10.61 -9.49
N LEU A 131 -5.80 11.78 -9.51
CA LEU A 131 -5.87 12.70 -8.36
C LEU A 131 -6.70 12.12 -7.22
N GLU A 132 -7.83 11.48 -7.50
CA GLU A 132 -8.66 10.81 -6.50
C GLU A 132 -7.94 9.63 -5.85
N GLU A 133 -7.20 8.84 -6.64
CA GLU A 133 -6.39 7.74 -6.12
C GLU A 133 -5.28 8.26 -5.20
N LEU A 134 -4.57 9.33 -5.61
CA LEU A 134 -3.55 9.97 -4.79
C LEU A 134 -4.14 10.53 -3.49
N PHE A 135 -5.26 11.25 -3.58
CA PHE A 135 -5.93 11.82 -2.40
C PHE A 135 -6.37 10.72 -1.42
N THR A 136 -6.95 9.64 -1.93
CA THR A 136 -7.34 8.50 -1.10
C THR A 136 -6.13 7.82 -0.48
N TYR A 137 -5.08 7.62 -1.26
CA TYR A 137 -3.84 7.07 -0.77
C TYR A 137 -3.24 7.90 0.38
N THR A 138 -3.13 9.23 0.20
CA THR A 138 -2.61 10.12 1.26
C THR A 138 -3.49 10.11 2.51
N LYS A 139 -4.82 10.04 2.33
CA LYS A 139 -5.77 9.93 3.42
C LYS A 139 -5.59 8.62 4.21
N LEU A 140 -5.40 7.50 3.50
CA LEU A 140 -5.16 6.20 4.11
C LEU A 140 -3.78 6.08 4.78
N GLN A 141 -2.79 6.91 4.39
CA GLN A 141 -1.49 6.95 5.08
C GLN A 141 -1.52 7.66 6.42
N ASN A 142 -2.58 8.41 6.71
CA ASN A 142 -2.77 9.04 8.00
C ASN A 142 -3.30 8.01 8.99
N ASP A 143 -2.50 7.67 10.01
CA ASP A 143 -2.89 6.72 11.07
C ASP A 143 -4.10 7.23 11.88
N ALA A 144 -4.34 8.54 11.90
CA ALA A 144 -5.51 9.14 12.54
C ALA A 144 -6.80 9.03 11.70
N TYR A 145 -6.70 8.58 10.44
CA TYR A 145 -7.88 8.41 9.60
C TYR A 145 -8.62 7.13 9.99
N VAL A 146 -9.77 7.30 10.62
CA VAL A 146 -10.69 6.22 10.99
C VAL A 146 -11.76 6.08 9.92
N LEU A 147 -11.92 4.87 9.39
CA LEU A 147 -13.02 4.54 8.50
C LEU A 147 -14.26 4.26 9.35
N GLU A 148 -15.28 5.08 9.20
CA GLU A 148 -16.57 4.85 9.89
C GLU A 148 -17.24 3.62 9.30
N LEU A 149 -17.37 2.56 10.10
CA LEU A 149 -18.03 1.33 9.72
C LEU A 149 -19.48 1.34 10.20
N GLN A 150 -20.37 0.85 9.36
CA GLN A 150 -21.78 0.69 9.66
C GLN A 150 -22.34 -0.58 9.00
N LYS A 151 -23.60 -0.91 9.29
CA LYS A 151 -24.27 -2.05 8.69
C LYS A 151 -24.59 -1.75 7.21
N GLU A 152 -23.96 -2.48 6.29
CA GLU A 152 -24.07 -2.26 4.86
C GLU A 152 -24.52 -3.54 4.12
N ASN A 153 -25.38 -3.37 3.13
CA ASN A 153 -25.78 -4.46 2.23
C ASN A 153 -24.73 -4.63 1.13
N ILE A 154 -23.82 -5.58 1.33
CA ILE A 154 -22.70 -5.80 0.40
C ILE A 154 -23.17 -6.33 -0.96
N THR A 155 -24.20 -7.18 -0.99
CA THR A 155 -24.75 -7.70 -2.25
C THR A 155 -25.27 -6.57 -3.13
N LYS A 156 -26.01 -5.62 -2.54
CA LYS A 156 -26.50 -4.45 -3.26
C LYS A 156 -25.36 -3.58 -3.78
N ILE A 157 -24.33 -3.33 -2.95
CA ILE A 157 -23.16 -2.55 -3.35
C ILE A 157 -22.47 -3.22 -4.54
N VAL A 158 -22.28 -4.54 -4.51
CA VAL A 158 -21.67 -5.29 -5.61
C VAL A 158 -22.52 -5.17 -6.89
N CYS A 159 -23.83 -5.42 -6.83
CA CYS A 159 -24.72 -5.33 -7.98
C CYS A 159 -24.71 -3.91 -8.61
N ASP A 160 -24.86 -2.87 -7.78
CA ASP A 160 -24.90 -1.48 -8.26
C ASP A 160 -23.59 -1.10 -8.97
N ASN A 161 -22.45 -1.56 -8.44
CA ASN A 161 -21.14 -1.31 -9.05
C ASN A 161 -20.91 -2.13 -10.33
N ILE A 162 -21.29 -3.39 -10.39
CA ILE A 162 -21.22 -4.18 -11.64
C ILE A 162 -22.05 -3.51 -12.74
N LEU A 163 -23.28 -3.08 -12.42
CA LEU A 163 -24.16 -2.40 -13.38
C LEU A 163 -23.54 -1.09 -13.90
N SER A 164 -22.77 -0.38 -13.09
CA SER A 164 -22.10 0.85 -13.52
C SER A 164 -21.08 0.63 -14.64
N PHE A 165 -20.51 -0.57 -14.76
CA PHE A 165 -19.57 -0.93 -15.82
C PHE A 165 -20.23 -1.53 -17.08
N TYR A 166 -21.56 -1.71 -17.09
CA TYR A 166 -22.25 -2.35 -18.21
C TYR A 166 -21.94 -1.73 -19.57
N GLN A 167 -21.96 -0.38 -19.66
CA GLN A 167 -21.67 0.33 -20.90
C GLN A 167 -20.23 0.15 -21.37
N GLU A 168 -19.28 0.13 -20.44
CA GLU A 168 -17.85 -0.06 -20.73
C GLU A 168 -17.58 -1.49 -21.23
N ILE A 169 -18.14 -2.50 -20.55
CA ILE A 169 -18.07 -3.91 -20.94
C ILE A 169 -18.63 -4.09 -22.36
N LYS A 170 -19.82 -3.52 -22.62
CA LYS A 170 -20.47 -3.56 -23.95
C LYS A 170 -19.63 -2.90 -25.03
N LYS A 171 -19.06 -1.72 -24.76
CA LYS A 171 -18.18 -1.00 -25.72
C LYS A 171 -16.94 -1.82 -26.09
N ARG A 172 -16.41 -2.58 -25.13
CA ARG A 172 -15.26 -3.47 -25.33
C ARG A 172 -15.61 -4.81 -25.99
N LYS A 173 -16.91 -5.07 -26.22
CA LYS A 173 -17.44 -6.33 -26.78
C LYS A 173 -17.02 -7.57 -25.96
N ILE A 174 -16.91 -7.42 -24.64
CA ILE A 174 -16.63 -8.51 -23.72
C ILE A 174 -17.97 -9.15 -23.34
N GLU A 175 -18.04 -10.49 -23.38
CA GLU A 175 -19.15 -11.27 -22.85
C GLU A 175 -18.76 -11.77 -21.45
N PRO A 176 -19.22 -11.08 -20.36
CA PRO A 176 -18.84 -11.45 -19.02
C PRO A 176 -19.67 -12.63 -18.51
N ASP A 177 -19.07 -13.57 -17.79
CA ASP A 177 -19.80 -14.55 -16.96
C ASP A 177 -19.99 -13.95 -15.55
N ILE A 178 -21.21 -13.49 -15.25
CA ILE A 178 -21.54 -12.84 -13.98
C ILE A 178 -22.47 -13.74 -13.17
N ARG A 179 -22.01 -14.16 -12.00
CA ARG A 179 -22.77 -14.99 -11.05
C ARG A 179 -22.76 -14.32 -9.68
N VAL A 180 -23.85 -13.66 -9.35
CA VAL A 180 -24.06 -13.02 -8.05
C VAL A 180 -25.25 -13.68 -7.38
N GLU A 181 -25.06 -14.18 -6.16
CA GLU A 181 -26.16 -14.69 -5.36
C GLU A 181 -27.12 -13.56 -4.97
N GLU A 182 -28.43 -13.82 -5.09
CA GLU A 182 -29.49 -12.80 -4.88
C GLU A 182 -29.75 -12.48 -3.40
N ASP A 183 -29.17 -13.24 -2.46
CA ASP A 183 -29.38 -13.04 -1.04
C ASP A 183 -28.85 -11.70 -0.55
N ASN A 184 -29.65 -10.98 0.21
CA ASN A 184 -29.21 -9.74 0.86
C ASN A 184 -28.26 -10.06 2.03
N VAL A 185 -26.97 -9.91 1.80
CA VAL A 185 -25.95 -10.15 2.80
C VAL A 185 -25.47 -8.82 3.41
N TRP A 186 -25.40 -8.78 4.74
CA TRP A 186 -24.99 -7.61 5.49
C TRP A 186 -23.62 -7.80 6.12
N ILE A 187 -22.80 -6.79 6.01
CA ILE A 187 -21.46 -6.75 6.61
C ILE A 187 -21.30 -5.50 7.49
N TRP A 188 -20.31 -5.51 8.35
CA TRP A 188 -19.85 -4.31 9.05
C TRP A 188 -18.82 -3.61 8.18
N GLY A 189 -19.21 -2.54 7.49
CA GLY A 189 -18.38 -1.92 6.46
C GLY A 189 -18.69 -0.46 6.22
N ASN A 190 -18.13 0.08 5.16
CA ASN A 190 -18.36 1.44 4.68
C ASN A 190 -18.75 1.38 3.20
N GLN A 191 -19.91 1.92 2.85
CA GLN A 191 -20.46 1.87 1.49
C GLN A 191 -19.48 2.39 0.44
N THR A 192 -18.88 3.56 0.69
CA THR A 192 -17.95 4.20 -0.26
C THR A 192 -16.66 3.38 -0.43
N ALA A 193 -16.13 2.84 0.67
CA ALA A 193 -14.94 1.99 0.63
C ALA A 193 -15.21 0.68 -0.10
N ALA A 194 -16.33 0.01 0.19
CA ALA A 194 -16.74 -1.22 -0.49
C ALA A 194 -16.96 -0.99 -1.99
N ALA A 195 -17.69 0.07 -2.36
CA ALA A 195 -17.87 0.42 -3.77
C ALA A 195 -16.52 0.65 -4.48
N ARG A 196 -15.59 1.35 -3.83
CA ARG A 196 -14.27 1.61 -4.40
C ARG A 196 -13.43 0.33 -4.57
N ILE A 197 -13.51 -0.60 -3.61
CA ILE A 197 -12.88 -1.92 -3.72
C ILE A 197 -13.38 -2.62 -4.99
N ILE A 198 -14.70 -2.76 -5.15
CA ILE A 198 -15.32 -3.44 -6.29
C ILE A 198 -14.96 -2.76 -7.60
N GLN A 199 -15.07 -1.43 -7.67
CA GLN A 199 -14.73 -0.65 -8.86
C GLN A 199 -13.26 -0.82 -9.26
N ASN A 200 -12.34 -0.78 -8.32
CA ASN A 200 -10.92 -0.95 -8.62
C ASN A 200 -10.62 -2.35 -9.16
N ILE A 201 -11.23 -3.40 -8.59
CA ILE A 201 -11.02 -4.77 -9.04
C ILE A 201 -11.59 -4.96 -10.46
N ILE A 202 -12.82 -4.50 -10.74
CA ILE A 202 -13.42 -4.60 -12.07
C ILE A 202 -12.63 -3.77 -13.09
N ARG A 203 -12.24 -2.54 -12.73
CA ARG A 203 -11.43 -1.68 -13.61
C ARG A 203 -10.08 -2.32 -13.93
N ASN A 204 -9.44 -2.95 -12.96
CA ASN A 204 -8.19 -3.69 -13.18
C ASN A 204 -8.40 -4.80 -14.21
N ALA A 205 -9.43 -5.62 -14.05
CA ALA A 205 -9.76 -6.70 -14.98
C ALA A 205 -10.05 -6.17 -16.42
N LEU A 206 -10.73 -5.04 -16.52
CA LEU A 206 -11.03 -4.42 -17.83
C LEU A 206 -9.80 -3.76 -18.48
N LEU A 207 -8.89 -3.16 -17.72
CA LEU A 207 -7.72 -2.47 -18.25
C LEU A 207 -6.60 -3.42 -18.66
N HIS A 208 -6.39 -4.47 -17.88
CA HIS A 208 -5.25 -5.38 -18.03
C HIS A 208 -5.65 -6.76 -18.58
N GLY A 209 -6.96 -7.03 -18.68
CA GLY A 209 -7.47 -8.26 -19.27
C GLY A 209 -7.45 -8.22 -20.80
N SER A 210 -7.09 -9.36 -21.41
CA SER A 210 -7.22 -9.63 -22.84
C SER A 210 -8.56 -10.27 -23.23
N GLY A 211 -9.38 -10.62 -22.23
CA GLY A 211 -10.71 -11.25 -22.39
C GLY A 211 -11.13 -12.06 -21.16
N GLY A 212 -12.20 -12.84 -21.32
CA GLY A 212 -12.62 -13.83 -20.32
C GLY A 212 -12.99 -13.25 -18.97
N LEU A 213 -13.72 -12.14 -18.92
CA LEU A 213 -14.15 -11.51 -17.67
C LEU A 213 -15.16 -12.40 -16.95
N GLU A 214 -14.83 -12.87 -15.76
CA GLU A 214 -15.72 -13.61 -14.90
C GLU A 214 -15.84 -12.89 -13.54
N ILE A 215 -17.07 -12.73 -13.06
CA ILE A 215 -17.36 -12.13 -11.75
C ILE A 215 -18.23 -13.08 -10.96
N ARG A 216 -17.78 -13.47 -9.79
CA ARG A 216 -18.51 -14.27 -8.83
C ARG A 216 -18.65 -13.52 -7.53
N ALA A 217 -19.85 -13.52 -6.95
CA ALA A 217 -20.06 -12.96 -5.62
C ALA A 217 -21.17 -13.74 -4.91
N GLY A 218 -20.95 -14.01 -3.64
CA GLY A 218 -21.91 -14.75 -2.86
C GLY A 218 -21.43 -15.08 -1.46
N ARG A 219 -22.29 -15.77 -0.73
CA ARG A 219 -22.06 -16.22 0.63
C ARG A 219 -21.39 -17.60 0.66
N GLU A 220 -20.28 -17.71 1.33
CA GLU A 220 -19.62 -18.97 1.66
C GLU A 220 -19.56 -19.12 3.20
N ASN A 221 -20.50 -19.85 3.79
CA ASN A 221 -20.63 -19.98 5.25
C ASN A 221 -20.84 -18.63 5.96
N ARG A 222 -19.84 -18.15 6.70
CA ARG A 222 -19.82 -16.86 7.42
C ARG A 222 -19.07 -15.74 6.70
N ILE A 223 -18.68 -16.00 5.46
CA ILE A 223 -17.90 -15.07 4.65
C ILE A 223 -18.70 -14.71 3.41
N TYR A 224 -18.70 -13.44 3.05
CA TYR A 224 -19.10 -12.97 1.74
C TYR A 224 -17.85 -12.78 0.89
N SER A 225 -17.80 -13.42 -0.26
CA SER A 225 -16.71 -13.33 -1.21
C SER A 225 -17.14 -12.58 -2.47
N PHE A 226 -16.27 -11.72 -2.97
CA PHE A 226 -16.34 -11.16 -4.31
C PHE A 226 -15.05 -11.51 -5.04
N GLU A 227 -15.20 -12.17 -6.18
CA GLU A 227 -14.11 -12.63 -7.03
C GLU A 227 -14.29 -12.10 -8.45
N CYS A 228 -13.20 -11.56 -9.01
CA CYS A 228 -13.16 -11.12 -10.39
C CYS A 228 -11.93 -11.69 -11.06
N SER A 229 -12.12 -12.38 -12.16
CA SER A 229 -11.04 -12.97 -12.93
C SER A 229 -11.09 -12.55 -14.40
N ASN A 230 -9.94 -12.51 -15.01
CA ASN A 230 -9.76 -12.19 -16.43
C ASN A 230 -8.58 -12.94 -17.03
N THR A 231 -8.58 -13.11 -18.34
CA THR A 231 -7.43 -13.66 -19.07
C THR A 231 -6.38 -12.56 -19.28
N VAL A 232 -5.10 -12.90 -19.11
CA VAL A 232 -3.96 -12.02 -19.35
C VAL A 232 -3.06 -12.58 -20.46
N GLU A 233 -2.40 -11.69 -21.21
CA GLU A 233 -1.54 -12.10 -22.34
C GLU A 233 -0.17 -12.61 -21.88
N ASN A 234 0.44 -11.93 -20.90
CA ASN A 234 1.80 -12.20 -20.43
C ASN A 234 1.78 -12.56 -18.93
N PRO A 235 1.35 -13.77 -18.56
CA PRO A 235 1.24 -14.16 -17.15
C PRO A 235 2.61 -14.18 -16.44
N GLU A 236 3.70 -14.42 -17.15
CA GLU A 236 5.07 -14.44 -16.62
C GLU A 236 5.57 -13.07 -16.12
N GLU A 237 4.96 -11.97 -16.56
CA GLU A 237 5.30 -10.62 -16.12
C GLU A 237 4.59 -10.22 -14.81
N ILE A 238 3.62 -11.04 -14.35
CA ILE A 238 2.80 -10.73 -13.20
C ILE A 238 3.37 -11.37 -11.94
N ASP A 239 3.93 -10.56 -11.05
CA ASP A 239 4.31 -11.00 -9.71
C ASP A 239 3.10 -10.87 -8.77
N VAL A 240 2.44 -11.99 -8.52
CA VAL A 240 1.22 -12.07 -7.71
C VAL A 240 1.44 -11.58 -6.27
N GLU A 241 2.65 -11.75 -5.73
CA GLU A 241 2.99 -11.27 -4.38
C GLU A 241 3.09 -9.75 -4.31
N GLN A 242 3.41 -9.12 -5.43
CA GLN A 242 3.61 -7.67 -5.53
C GLN A 242 2.43 -6.89 -6.08
N VAL A 243 1.38 -7.52 -6.64
CA VAL A 243 0.25 -6.80 -7.26
C VAL A 243 -0.47 -5.82 -6.33
N PHE A 244 -0.41 -6.05 -5.02
CA PHE A 244 -0.93 -5.14 -4.00
C PHE A 244 0.11 -4.14 -3.48
N THR A 245 1.34 -4.21 -3.99
CA THR A 245 2.39 -3.25 -3.64
C THR A 245 2.11 -1.93 -4.35
N ARG A 246 2.35 -0.84 -3.67
CA ARG A 246 2.13 0.51 -4.18
C ARG A 246 2.98 0.77 -5.41
N PHE A 247 2.37 1.38 -6.44
CA PHE A 247 3.02 1.73 -7.71
C PHE A 247 3.55 0.53 -8.51
N TYR A 248 3.17 -0.67 -8.12
CA TYR A 248 3.50 -1.86 -8.91
C TYR A 248 2.75 -1.81 -10.24
N LYS A 249 3.50 -2.02 -11.32
CA LYS A 249 3.01 -2.22 -12.68
C LYS A 249 3.86 -3.31 -13.32
N SER A 250 3.21 -4.27 -13.98
CA SER A 250 3.94 -5.19 -14.86
C SER A 250 4.56 -4.43 -16.03
N ASP A 251 5.57 -4.98 -16.69
CA ASP A 251 6.26 -4.29 -17.78
C ASP A 251 5.29 -3.95 -18.93
N SER A 252 4.35 -4.82 -19.25
CA SER A 252 3.27 -4.57 -20.21
C SER A 252 2.29 -3.48 -19.76
N ALA A 253 2.04 -3.37 -18.45
CA ALA A 253 1.13 -2.36 -17.88
C ALA A 253 1.75 -0.96 -17.76
N ARG A 254 3.04 -0.79 -17.98
CA ARG A 254 3.72 0.53 -17.92
C ARG A 254 3.19 1.52 -18.97
N GLN A 255 2.65 1.04 -20.07
CA GLN A 255 2.05 1.88 -21.13
C GLN A 255 0.58 2.23 -20.83
N ALA A 256 -0.07 1.54 -19.90
CA ALA A 256 -1.43 1.85 -19.51
C ALA A 256 -1.48 3.08 -18.59
N ALA A 257 -2.48 3.92 -18.78
CA ALA A 257 -2.73 5.11 -17.97
C ALA A 257 -3.29 4.72 -16.57
N SER A 258 -2.50 4.01 -15.78
CA SER A 258 -2.82 3.58 -14.41
C SER A 258 -1.74 4.06 -13.46
N THR A 259 -2.09 4.36 -12.20
CA THR A 259 -1.13 4.86 -11.18
C THR A 259 -0.40 3.72 -10.46
N GLY A 260 -0.89 2.48 -10.55
CA GLY A 260 -0.44 1.36 -9.72
C GLY A 260 -0.85 1.50 -8.24
N LEU A 261 -1.77 2.44 -7.93
CA LEU A 261 -2.32 2.63 -6.58
C LEU A 261 -3.63 1.87 -6.34
N GLY A 262 -4.39 1.56 -7.39
CA GLY A 262 -5.72 1.01 -7.27
C GLY A 262 -5.79 -0.24 -6.40
N LEU A 263 -4.97 -1.27 -6.67
CA LEU A 263 -4.97 -2.51 -5.88
C LEU A 263 -4.37 -2.32 -4.48
N ALA A 264 -3.39 -1.44 -4.31
CA ALA A 264 -2.85 -1.11 -3.00
C ALA A 264 -3.91 -0.41 -2.10
N ILE A 265 -4.68 0.51 -2.67
CA ILE A 265 -5.83 1.15 -2.00
C ILE A 265 -6.89 0.10 -1.67
N THR A 266 -7.18 -0.82 -2.59
CA THR A 266 -8.15 -1.89 -2.40
C THR A 266 -7.79 -2.76 -1.21
N LYS A 267 -6.52 -3.17 -1.10
CA LYS A 267 -6.02 -3.96 0.03
C LYS A 267 -6.16 -3.20 1.36
N GLU A 268 -5.70 -1.98 1.41
CA GLU A 268 -5.78 -1.13 2.62
C GLU A 268 -7.24 -0.93 3.09
N LEU A 269 -8.16 -0.67 2.15
CA LEU A 269 -9.59 -0.51 2.47
C LEU A 269 -10.21 -1.83 2.95
N ALA A 270 -9.91 -2.95 2.29
CA ALA A 270 -10.41 -4.27 2.70
C ALA A 270 -9.95 -4.62 4.13
N GLU A 271 -8.64 -4.45 4.41
CA GLU A 271 -8.07 -4.70 5.74
C GLU A 271 -8.67 -3.78 6.82
N ARG A 272 -8.89 -2.49 6.52
CA ARG A 272 -9.56 -1.54 7.45
C ARG A 272 -11.03 -1.87 7.71
N MET A 273 -11.67 -2.59 6.79
CA MET A 273 -13.03 -3.11 6.98
C MET A 273 -13.03 -4.51 7.65
N GLY A 274 -11.87 -5.03 8.10
CA GLY A 274 -11.74 -6.34 8.69
C GLY A 274 -11.83 -7.51 7.71
N GLY A 275 -11.75 -7.22 6.40
CA GLY A 275 -11.74 -8.22 5.33
C GLY A 275 -10.34 -8.65 4.93
N THR A 276 -10.28 -9.60 4.01
CA THR A 276 -9.05 -10.10 3.40
C THR A 276 -9.10 -9.98 1.89
N ILE A 277 -7.95 -9.84 1.24
CA ILE A 277 -7.84 -9.82 -0.21
C ILE A 277 -6.65 -10.66 -0.65
N CYS A 278 -6.83 -11.42 -1.72
CA CYS A 278 -5.78 -12.19 -2.35
C CYS A 278 -5.85 -12.12 -3.87
N ALA A 279 -4.73 -12.40 -4.51
CA ALA A 279 -4.65 -12.59 -5.95
C ALA A 279 -4.11 -13.98 -6.26
N ARG A 280 -4.50 -14.54 -7.40
CA ARG A 280 -4.02 -15.82 -7.92
C ARG A 280 -3.80 -15.70 -9.42
N LEU A 281 -2.87 -16.49 -9.92
CA LEU A 281 -2.61 -16.63 -11.34
C LEU A 281 -2.55 -18.12 -11.66
N GLU A 282 -3.52 -18.61 -12.45
CA GLU A 282 -3.61 -20.00 -12.85
C GLU A 282 -3.56 -20.07 -14.39
N GLY A 283 -2.41 -20.46 -14.91
CA GLY A 283 -2.16 -20.35 -16.35
C GLY A 283 -2.25 -18.89 -16.79
N ASN A 284 -3.16 -18.55 -17.68
CA ASN A 284 -3.40 -17.19 -18.15
C ASN A 284 -4.57 -16.49 -17.42
N CYS A 285 -5.17 -17.13 -16.42
CA CYS A 285 -6.28 -16.56 -15.67
C CYS A 285 -5.76 -15.85 -14.42
N PHE A 286 -5.88 -14.52 -14.39
CA PHE A 286 -5.59 -13.71 -13.23
C PHE A 286 -6.87 -13.44 -12.45
N CYS A 287 -6.87 -13.71 -11.16
CA CYS A 287 -8.02 -13.64 -10.28
C CYS A 287 -7.70 -12.81 -9.05
N ILE A 288 -8.61 -11.91 -8.67
CA ILE A 288 -8.57 -11.16 -7.40
C ILE A 288 -9.83 -11.52 -6.62
N ARG A 289 -9.65 -11.91 -5.36
CA ARG A 289 -10.74 -12.25 -4.44
C ARG A 289 -10.64 -11.40 -3.19
N VAL A 290 -11.76 -10.80 -2.77
CA VAL A 290 -11.93 -10.10 -1.50
C VAL A 290 -13.01 -10.76 -0.67
N GLU A 291 -12.80 -10.84 0.63
CA GLU A 291 -13.67 -11.54 1.57
C GLU A 291 -13.98 -10.65 2.77
N PHE A 292 -15.24 -10.70 3.23
CA PHE A 292 -15.73 -9.98 4.41
C PHE A 292 -16.53 -10.92 5.31
N GLU A 293 -16.42 -10.74 6.63
CA GLU A 293 -17.27 -11.45 7.57
C GLU A 293 -18.72 -10.95 7.50
N ILE A 294 -19.65 -11.89 7.48
CA ILE A 294 -21.10 -11.61 7.44
C ILE A 294 -21.59 -11.29 8.85
N MET A 295 -22.43 -10.27 8.97
CA MET A 295 -23.16 -10.01 10.21
C MET A 295 -24.25 -11.06 10.41
N GLU A 296 -24.31 -11.61 11.62
CA GLU A 296 -25.40 -12.49 12.04
C GLU A 296 -26.70 -11.73 12.30
#